data_67ebe4c2948cd889e9f4fe8adf97da19
#
_entry.id   67ebe4c2948cd889e9f4fe8adf97da19
#
_cell.length_a   1.000
_cell.length_b   1.000
_cell.length_c   1.000
_cell.angle_alpha   90.00
_cell.angle_beta   90.00
_cell.angle_gamma   90.00
#
_symmetry.space_group_name_H-M   'P 1'
#
loop_
_entity.id
_entity.type
_entity.pdbx_description
1 polymer ?
#
loop_
_entity_poly.entity_id
_entity_poly.type
_entity_poly.pdbx_seq_one_letter_code
_entity_poly.pdbx_strand_id
1 'polypeptide(L)'
;LKQYLKIDTSNPPGDVRKGVEWLAKKFEEYDVKYETFTVSEDPRRMHILAEFPGTNPNLKPLLLLNHIDVVPADYDAWSIDPFGAEIIDGIIYGRGTLDMKSLGIMQMMSLILLKEEGFKPERTIKFLAVADEEILGEYGTQWMIKNHWDKLDPEWVWDEGGIGSTDSFPDLSVFAVAVAQKKTFWVDINVYGKSGHGSRPFKGYPNAVLAKALDKIVSWE
;
A
#
# COMPACT_ATOMS: atom_id res chain seq x y z
N LEU A 1 3.49 -13.99 -8.94
CA LEU A 1 4.02 -13.30 -7.75
C LEU A 1 5.53 -13.07 -7.83
N LYS A 2 6.39 -14.09 -8.02
CA LYS A 2 7.87 -13.95 -8.05
C LYS A 2 8.37 -12.84 -8.97
N GLN A 3 7.83 -12.73 -10.19
CA GLN A 3 8.24 -11.69 -11.14
C GLN A 3 7.90 -10.28 -10.62
N TYR A 4 6.76 -10.13 -9.97
CA TYR A 4 6.30 -8.86 -9.43
C TYR A 4 7.11 -8.44 -8.18
N LEU A 5 7.47 -9.40 -7.33
CA LEU A 5 8.33 -9.15 -6.16
C LEU A 5 9.74 -8.67 -6.52
N LYS A 6 10.26 -9.09 -7.68
CA LYS A 6 11.59 -8.66 -8.17
C LYS A 6 11.63 -7.22 -8.66
N ILE A 7 10.48 -6.56 -8.77
CA ILE A 7 10.43 -5.14 -9.13
C ILE A 7 10.55 -4.34 -7.85
N ASP A 8 11.66 -3.64 -7.71
CA ASP A 8 11.86 -2.71 -6.59
C ASP A 8 10.98 -1.47 -6.80
N THR A 9 10.05 -1.29 -5.88
CA THR A 9 9.12 -0.16 -5.82
C THR A 9 9.21 0.53 -4.46
N SER A 10 10.40 0.53 -3.86
CA SER A 10 10.64 1.14 -2.54
C SER A 10 10.20 2.61 -2.50
N ASN A 11 9.55 2.98 -1.43
CA ASN A 11 9.07 4.33 -1.19
C ASN A 11 9.59 4.85 0.17
N PRO A 12 10.43 5.91 0.19
CA PRO A 12 11.00 6.63 -0.95
C PRO A 12 12.01 5.80 -1.78
N PRO A 13 12.25 6.13 -3.07
CA PRO A 13 11.75 7.27 -3.84
C PRO A 13 10.34 7.07 -4.43
N GLY A 14 9.74 5.88 -4.35
CA GLY A 14 8.38 5.57 -4.76
C GLY A 14 8.16 5.55 -6.28
N ASP A 15 9.13 5.06 -7.03
CA ASP A 15 8.98 4.85 -8.47
C ASP A 15 8.27 3.53 -8.75
N VAL A 16 6.98 3.60 -9.01
CA VAL A 16 6.15 2.41 -9.24
C VAL A 16 5.90 2.08 -10.70
N ARG A 17 6.49 2.85 -11.64
CA ARG A 17 6.22 2.73 -13.09
C ARG A 17 6.41 1.30 -13.61
N LYS A 18 7.52 0.64 -13.26
CA LYS A 18 7.78 -0.75 -13.66
C LYS A 18 6.76 -1.74 -13.09
N GLY A 19 6.24 -1.46 -11.89
CA GLY A 19 5.16 -2.24 -11.28
C GLY A 19 3.86 -2.12 -12.07
N VAL A 20 3.48 -0.89 -12.42
CA VAL A 20 2.30 -0.61 -13.26
C VAL A 20 2.44 -1.24 -14.65
N GLU A 21 3.60 -1.08 -15.30
CA GLU A 21 3.89 -1.69 -16.60
C GLU A 21 3.74 -3.23 -16.56
N TRP A 22 4.22 -3.86 -15.49
CA TRP A 22 4.09 -5.29 -15.32
C TRP A 22 2.63 -5.73 -15.15
N LEU A 23 1.85 -5.00 -14.33
CA LEU A 23 0.42 -5.27 -14.15
C LEU A 23 -0.36 -5.06 -15.46
N ALA A 24 -0.08 -3.96 -16.16
CA ALA A 24 -0.69 -3.64 -17.46
C ALA A 24 -0.47 -4.78 -18.47
N LYS A 25 0.79 -5.23 -18.59
CA LYS A 25 1.12 -6.37 -19.46
C LYS A 25 0.34 -7.63 -19.09
N LYS A 26 0.11 -7.89 -17.80
CA LYS A 26 -0.70 -9.05 -17.37
C LYS A 26 -2.16 -8.87 -17.76
N PHE A 27 -2.73 -7.69 -17.59
CA PHE A 27 -4.09 -7.44 -18.05
C PHE A 27 -4.24 -7.55 -19.58
N GLU A 28 -3.24 -7.13 -20.35
CA GLU A 28 -3.20 -7.34 -21.81
C GLU A 28 -3.15 -8.83 -22.18
N GLU A 29 -2.29 -9.60 -21.52
CA GLU A 29 -2.15 -11.07 -21.77
C GLU A 29 -3.50 -11.81 -21.60
N TYR A 30 -4.38 -11.32 -20.72
CA TYR A 30 -5.70 -11.91 -20.44
C TYR A 30 -6.88 -11.12 -20.98
N ASP A 31 -6.62 -10.15 -21.86
CA ASP A 31 -7.64 -9.28 -22.45
C ASP A 31 -8.57 -8.63 -21.40
N VAL A 32 -8.00 -8.17 -20.28
CA VAL A 32 -8.70 -7.38 -19.27
C VAL A 32 -8.52 -5.90 -19.58
N LYS A 33 -9.61 -5.16 -19.66
CA LYS A 33 -9.55 -3.71 -19.87
C LYS A 33 -8.97 -3.00 -18.65
N TYR A 34 -8.07 -2.06 -18.89
CA TYR A 34 -7.49 -1.23 -17.86
C TYR A 34 -7.24 0.19 -18.36
N GLU A 35 -7.01 1.08 -17.41
CA GLU A 35 -6.58 2.46 -17.61
C GLU A 35 -5.45 2.78 -16.63
N THR A 36 -4.48 3.59 -17.04
CA THR A 36 -3.39 4.04 -16.17
C THR A 36 -3.50 5.54 -15.92
N PHE A 37 -3.10 5.95 -14.73
CA PHE A 37 -3.12 7.34 -14.29
C PHE A 37 -1.73 7.73 -13.81
N THR A 38 -1.25 8.89 -14.25
CA THR A 38 0.06 9.41 -13.87
C THR A 38 -0.14 10.72 -13.11
N VAL A 39 0.46 10.81 -11.94
CA VAL A 39 0.46 12.04 -11.15
C VAL A 39 1.36 13.07 -11.83
N SER A 40 0.80 14.23 -12.22
CA SER A 40 1.53 15.26 -12.95
C SER A 40 2.68 15.86 -12.17
N GLU A 41 2.53 15.98 -10.86
CA GLU A 41 3.49 16.54 -9.92
C GLU A 41 4.68 15.61 -9.66
N ASP A 42 4.46 14.30 -9.75
CA ASP A 42 5.50 13.28 -9.67
C ASP A 42 5.18 12.08 -10.58
N PRO A 43 5.68 12.08 -11.83
CA PRO A 43 5.39 11.02 -12.80
C PRO A 43 5.86 9.61 -12.41
N ARG A 44 6.62 9.46 -11.33
CA ARG A 44 6.97 8.14 -10.77
C ARG A 44 5.77 7.50 -10.08
N ARG A 45 4.80 8.32 -9.64
CA ARG A 45 3.54 7.90 -9.04
C ARG A 45 2.55 7.60 -10.16
N MET A 46 2.32 6.34 -10.38
CA MET A 46 1.34 5.84 -11.36
C MET A 46 0.35 4.90 -10.69
N HIS A 47 -0.84 4.84 -11.25
CA HIS A 47 -1.89 3.94 -10.80
C HIS A 47 -2.42 3.15 -11.98
N ILE A 48 -3.02 1.99 -11.71
CA ILE A 48 -3.70 1.20 -12.72
C ILE A 48 -5.06 0.76 -12.20
N LEU A 49 -6.08 1.00 -12.99
CA LEU A 49 -7.47 0.61 -12.75
C LEU A 49 -7.89 -0.39 -13.83
N ALA A 50 -8.20 -1.61 -13.44
CA ALA A 50 -8.78 -2.59 -14.33
C ALA A 50 -10.25 -2.82 -13.96
N GLU A 51 -11.07 -3.21 -14.96
CA GLU A 51 -12.51 -3.36 -14.80
C GLU A 51 -12.99 -4.69 -15.35
N PHE A 52 -13.79 -5.38 -14.54
CA PHE A 52 -14.57 -6.54 -14.92
C PHE A 52 -16.06 -6.17 -14.85
N PRO A 53 -16.69 -5.89 -16.01
CA PRO A 53 -18.02 -5.33 -16.07
C PRO A 53 -19.10 -6.25 -15.49
N GLY A 54 -19.98 -5.69 -14.67
CA GLY A 54 -21.16 -6.35 -14.17
C GLY A 54 -22.33 -6.33 -15.16
N THR A 55 -23.31 -7.18 -14.93
CA THR A 55 -24.53 -7.29 -15.75
C THR A 55 -25.60 -6.29 -15.33
N ASN A 56 -25.50 -5.73 -14.10
CA ASN A 56 -26.46 -4.76 -13.57
C ASN A 56 -25.81 -3.38 -13.37
N PRO A 57 -26.04 -2.42 -14.28
CA PRO A 57 -25.43 -1.09 -14.21
C PRO A 57 -25.95 -0.22 -13.04
N ASN A 58 -27.02 -0.65 -12.36
CA ASN A 58 -27.57 0.09 -11.22
C ASN A 58 -26.85 -0.23 -9.91
N LEU A 59 -26.01 -1.26 -9.88
CA LEU A 59 -25.21 -1.60 -8.72
C LEU A 59 -23.86 -0.89 -8.79
N LYS A 60 -23.49 -0.22 -7.69
CA LYS A 60 -22.16 0.36 -7.55
C LYS A 60 -21.10 -0.73 -7.49
N PRO A 61 -19.86 -0.47 -7.95
CA PRO A 61 -18.80 -1.46 -8.02
C PRO A 61 -18.35 -2.00 -6.65
N LEU A 62 -17.77 -3.20 -6.69
CA LEU A 62 -16.80 -3.65 -5.69
C LEU A 62 -15.41 -3.21 -6.14
N LEU A 63 -14.69 -2.51 -5.30
CA LEU A 63 -13.30 -2.09 -5.55
C LEU A 63 -12.34 -3.00 -4.78
N LEU A 64 -11.46 -3.68 -5.50
CA LEU A 64 -10.30 -4.38 -4.96
C LEU A 64 -9.14 -3.39 -4.97
N LEU A 65 -8.80 -2.86 -3.80
CA LEU A 65 -7.75 -1.85 -3.65
C LEU A 65 -6.47 -2.52 -3.16
N ASN A 66 -5.35 -2.12 -3.74
CA ASN A 66 -4.03 -2.52 -3.27
C ASN A 66 -3.00 -1.43 -3.61
N HIS A 67 -1.83 -1.47 -2.95
CA HIS A 67 -0.73 -0.58 -3.27
C HIS A 67 0.44 -1.33 -3.92
N ILE A 68 1.21 -0.58 -4.72
CA ILE A 68 2.33 -1.10 -5.52
C ILE A 68 3.66 -0.89 -4.80
N ASP A 69 3.77 0.23 -4.08
CA ASP A 69 4.98 0.61 -3.37
C ASP A 69 5.22 -0.30 -2.15
N VAL A 70 6.42 -0.27 -1.65
CA VAL A 70 6.87 -1.03 -0.48
C VAL A 70 7.82 -0.17 0.34
N VAL A 71 7.89 -0.37 1.65
CA VAL A 71 8.92 0.30 2.47
C VAL A 71 10.34 -0.14 2.03
N PRO A 72 11.35 0.72 2.17
CA PRO A 72 12.73 0.37 1.85
C PRO A 72 13.21 -0.86 2.61
N ALA A 73 14.11 -1.61 2.01
CA ALA A 73 14.77 -2.73 2.66
C ALA A 73 16.17 -2.31 3.16
N ASP A 74 16.44 -2.57 4.44
CA ASP A 74 17.80 -2.50 4.97
C ASP A 74 18.53 -3.80 4.61
N TYR A 75 19.36 -3.75 3.58
CA TYR A 75 20.08 -4.95 3.08
C TYR A 75 20.97 -5.62 4.12
N ASP A 76 21.48 -4.88 5.09
CA ASP A 76 22.30 -5.43 6.16
C ASP A 76 21.48 -6.27 7.17
N ALA A 77 20.17 -6.01 7.23
CA ALA A 77 19.24 -6.77 8.07
C ALA A 77 18.63 -7.99 7.37
N TRP A 78 18.89 -8.19 6.08
CA TRP A 78 18.37 -9.32 5.32
C TRP A 78 19.44 -10.39 5.10
N SER A 79 19.09 -11.65 5.33
CA SER A 79 19.99 -12.80 5.07
C SER A 79 19.97 -13.24 3.61
N ILE A 80 19.04 -12.73 2.79
CA ILE A 80 18.86 -12.98 1.37
C ILE A 80 18.52 -11.69 0.66
N ASP A 81 18.56 -11.67 -0.68
CA ASP A 81 18.16 -10.48 -1.45
C ASP A 81 16.67 -10.17 -1.22
N PRO A 82 16.33 -8.99 -0.66
CA PRO A 82 14.95 -8.60 -0.41
C PRO A 82 14.09 -8.50 -1.68
N PHE A 83 14.69 -8.37 -2.86
CA PHE A 83 14.01 -8.39 -4.16
C PHE A 83 14.33 -9.65 -5.00
N GLY A 84 14.96 -10.66 -4.40
CA GLY A 84 15.27 -11.94 -5.05
C GLY A 84 14.05 -12.83 -5.27
N ALA A 85 13.01 -12.67 -4.46
CA ALA A 85 11.82 -13.53 -4.44
C ALA A 85 12.18 -15.02 -4.36
N GLU A 86 13.10 -15.37 -3.46
CA GLU A 86 13.56 -16.73 -3.26
C GLU A 86 12.49 -17.58 -2.59
N ILE A 87 12.46 -18.87 -2.93
CA ILE A 87 11.62 -19.86 -2.26
C ILE A 87 12.54 -20.82 -1.52
N ILE A 88 12.44 -20.84 -0.20
CA ILE A 88 13.21 -21.72 0.68
C ILE A 88 12.20 -22.51 1.52
N ASP A 89 12.27 -23.82 1.48
CA ASP A 89 11.37 -24.73 2.21
C ASP A 89 9.86 -24.44 2.00
N GLY A 90 9.50 -24.03 0.78
CA GLY A 90 8.12 -23.72 0.41
C GLY A 90 7.65 -22.33 0.81
N ILE A 91 8.50 -21.51 1.46
CA ILE A 91 8.21 -20.14 1.86
C ILE A 91 8.86 -19.18 0.88
N ILE A 92 8.10 -18.22 0.37
CA ILE A 92 8.63 -17.15 -0.48
C ILE A 92 9.07 -15.97 0.38
N TYR A 93 10.32 -15.55 0.17
CA TYR A 93 10.92 -14.42 0.88
C TYR A 93 11.06 -13.22 -0.06
N GLY A 94 10.75 -12.04 0.44
CA GLY A 94 10.95 -10.79 -0.30
C GLY A 94 10.22 -9.61 0.31
N ARG A 95 10.73 -8.40 0.09
CA ARG A 95 10.06 -7.15 0.44
C ARG A 95 8.76 -7.04 -0.37
N GLY A 96 7.63 -6.72 0.31
CA GLY A 96 6.32 -6.65 -0.32
C GLY A 96 5.60 -8.01 -0.46
N THR A 97 6.19 -9.10 0.06
CA THR A 97 5.52 -10.42 -0.01
C THR A 97 4.25 -10.45 0.84
N LEU A 98 4.25 -9.84 2.02
CA LEU A 98 3.05 -9.69 2.86
C LEU A 98 2.33 -8.38 2.57
N ASP A 99 3.06 -7.30 2.57
CA ASP A 99 2.60 -5.93 2.46
C ASP A 99 3.08 -5.33 1.13
N MET A 100 2.19 -5.24 0.08
CA MET A 100 1.00 -6.10 -0.03
C MET A 100 0.90 -6.71 -1.46
N LYS A 101 2.07 -6.92 -2.11
CA LYS A 101 2.11 -7.43 -3.51
C LYS A 101 1.45 -8.79 -3.67
N SER A 102 1.49 -9.67 -2.64
CA SER A 102 0.81 -10.97 -2.72
C SER A 102 -0.70 -10.80 -2.77
N LEU A 103 -1.27 -9.91 -1.95
CA LEU A 103 -2.70 -9.63 -1.99
C LEU A 103 -3.11 -9.00 -3.32
N GLY A 104 -2.32 -8.03 -3.82
CA GLY A 104 -2.53 -7.45 -5.16
C GLY A 104 -2.56 -8.51 -6.27
N ILE A 105 -1.63 -9.48 -6.23
CA ILE A 105 -1.64 -10.60 -7.18
C ILE A 105 -2.84 -11.53 -6.97
N MET A 106 -3.24 -11.82 -5.75
CA MET A 106 -4.44 -12.61 -5.49
C MET A 106 -5.69 -11.93 -6.04
N GLN A 107 -5.85 -10.63 -5.81
CA GLN A 107 -6.95 -9.83 -6.36
C GLN A 107 -6.95 -9.85 -7.90
N MET A 108 -5.80 -9.59 -8.53
CA MET A 108 -5.64 -9.61 -9.99
C MET A 108 -5.98 -10.99 -10.56
N MET A 109 -5.41 -12.05 -9.99
CA MET A 109 -5.64 -13.42 -10.48
C MET A 109 -7.08 -13.87 -10.28
N SER A 110 -7.76 -13.43 -9.22
CA SER A 110 -9.18 -13.70 -9.02
C SER A 110 -10.03 -13.12 -10.16
N LEU A 111 -9.74 -11.89 -10.59
CA LEU A 111 -10.43 -11.29 -11.76
C LEU A 111 -10.16 -12.06 -13.04
N ILE A 112 -8.91 -12.43 -13.28
CA ILE A 112 -8.50 -13.17 -14.50
C ILE A 112 -9.19 -14.54 -14.53
N LEU A 113 -9.14 -15.29 -13.44
CA LEU A 113 -9.75 -16.62 -13.36
C LEU A 113 -11.27 -16.55 -13.52
N LEU A 114 -11.95 -15.62 -12.88
CA LEU A 114 -13.39 -15.42 -13.06
C LEU A 114 -13.75 -15.11 -14.52
N LYS A 115 -12.92 -14.31 -15.20
CA LYS A 115 -13.09 -14.03 -16.63
C LYS A 115 -12.90 -15.28 -17.47
N GLU A 116 -11.85 -16.05 -17.25
CA GLU A 116 -11.56 -17.28 -17.99
C GLU A 116 -12.66 -18.35 -17.80
N GLU A 117 -13.21 -18.44 -16.61
CA GLU A 117 -14.36 -19.31 -16.31
C GLU A 117 -15.69 -18.82 -16.91
N GLY A 118 -15.70 -17.66 -17.56
CA GLY A 118 -16.90 -17.06 -18.14
C GLY A 118 -17.91 -16.57 -17.10
N PHE A 119 -17.46 -16.33 -15.86
CA PHE A 119 -18.30 -15.78 -14.81
C PHE A 119 -18.82 -14.38 -15.21
N LYS A 120 -20.07 -14.12 -14.92
CA LYS A 120 -20.71 -12.82 -15.15
C LYS A 120 -21.14 -12.24 -13.82
N PRO A 121 -20.36 -11.34 -13.24
CA PRO A 121 -20.73 -10.71 -11.97
C PRO A 121 -22.01 -9.88 -12.15
N GLU A 122 -22.81 -9.79 -11.13
CA GLU A 122 -23.96 -8.89 -11.15
C GLU A 122 -23.51 -7.43 -11.05
N ARG A 123 -22.60 -7.12 -10.12
CA ARG A 123 -21.96 -5.80 -10.03
C ARG A 123 -20.60 -5.78 -10.72
N THR A 124 -20.21 -4.63 -11.23
CA THR A 124 -18.85 -4.41 -11.73
C THR A 124 -17.83 -4.64 -10.62
N ILE A 125 -16.74 -5.34 -10.94
CA ILE A 125 -15.59 -5.49 -10.04
C ILE A 125 -14.45 -4.66 -10.65
N LYS A 126 -13.87 -3.79 -9.84
CA LYS A 126 -12.72 -2.96 -10.21
C LYS A 126 -11.50 -3.38 -9.40
N PHE A 127 -10.35 -3.43 -10.07
CA PHE A 127 -9.06 -3.60 -9.42
C PHE A 127 -8.31 -2.29 -9.54
N LEU A 128 -7.89 -1.73 -8.42
CA LEU A 128 -7.11 -0.50 -8.37
C LEU A 128 -5.82 -0.75 -7.62
N ALA A 129 -4.69 -0.63 -8.32
CA ALA A 129 -3.38 -0.61 -7.70
C ALA A 129 -2.84 0.82 -7.70
N VAL A 130 -2.51 1.33 -6.51
CA VAL A 130 -2.07 2.70 -6.29
C VAL A 130 -0.61 2.79 -5.86
N ALA A 131 -0.01 3.94 -6.05
CA ALA A 131 1.28 4.31 -5.48
C ALA A 131 1.09 4.93 -4.09
N ASP A 132 2.20 5.10 -3.36
CA ASP A 132 2.36 6.09 -2.28
C ASP A 132 1.64 5.75 -0.96
N GLU A 133 1.18 4.51 -0.78
CA GLU A 133 0.50 4.11 0.46
C GLU A 133 1.45 4.20 1.66
N GLU A 134 2.67 3.71 1.52
CA GLU A 134 3.69 3.60 2.57
C GLU A 134 4.16 4.95 3.15
N ILE A 135 3.76 6.06 2.52
CA ILE A 135 4.03 7.42 3.00
C ILE A 135 2.76 8.29 3.02
N LEU A 136 1.64 7.73 3.48
CA LEU A 136 0.34 8.38 3.71
C LEU A 136 -0.57 8.57 2.50
N GLY A 137 -0.19 8.14 1.31
CA GLY A 137 -1.05 8.05 0.14
C GLY A 137 -1.51 9.37 -0.47
N GLU A 138 -0.77 10.47 -0.27
CA GLU A 138 -1.13 11.77 -0.83
C GLU A 138 -1.23 11.72 -2.36
N TYR A 139 -0.22 11.11 -3.00
CA TYR A 139 -0.20 10.85 -4.44
C TYR A 139 -0.78 9.47 -4.81
N GLY A 140 -1.38 8.77 -3.87
CA GLY A 140 -1.99 7.46 -4.04
C GLY A 140 -3.51 7.51 -4.06
N THR A 141 -4.13 6.83 -3.10
CA THR A 141 -5.59 6.75 -2.97
C THR A 141 -6.25 8.12 -2.84
N GLN A 142 -5.65 9.05 -2.10
CA GLN A 142 -6.20 10.40 -1.94
C GLN A 142 -6.22 11.16 -3.28
N TRP A 143 -5.17 11.02 -4.09
CA TRP A 143 -5.11 11.63 -5.41
C TRP A 143 -6.16 11.02 -6.37
N MET A 144 -6.32 9.71 -6.35
CA MET A 144 -7.34 9.01 -7.15
C MET A 144 -8.76 9.45 -6.76
N ILE A 145 -9.05 9.55 -5.47
CA ILE A 145 -10.36 10.03 -4.98
C ILE A 145 -10.60 11.46 -5.43
N LYS A 146 -9.61 12.34 -5.31
CA LYS A 146 -9.75 13.76 -5.64
C LYS A 146 -9.96 14.00 -7.13
N ASN A 147 -9.27 13.24 -8.00
CA ASN A 147 -9.20 13.53 -9.42
C ASN A 147 -10.03 12.58 -10.30
N HIS A 148 -10.38 11.38 -9.80
CA HIS A 148 -11.00 10.31 -10.58
C HIS A 148 -12.09 9.56 -9.82
N TRP A 149 -12.79 10.22 -8.90
CA TRP A 149 -13.87 9.60 -8.14
C TRP A 149 -14.96 9.02 -9.03
N ASP A 150 -15.28 9.70 -10.13
CA ASP A 150 -16.26 9.27 -11.14
C ASP A 150 -15.94 7.89 -11.74
N LYS A 151 -14.66 7.52 -11.78
CA LYS A 151 -14.22 6.20 -12.25
C LYS A 151 -14.26 5.14 -11.15
N LEU A 152 -14.27 5.52 -9.89
CA LEU A 152 -14.24 4.61 -8.75
C LEU A 152 -15.63 4.34 -8.19
N ASP A 153 -16.27 5.31 -7.59
CA ASP A 153 -17.58 5.33 -6.91
C ASP A 153 -18.07 3.97 -6.38
N PRO A 154 -17.26 3.26 -5.57
CA PRO A 154 -17.59 1.91 -5.12
C PRO A 154 -18.65 1.92 -4.02
N GLU A 155 -19.43 0.82 -3.92
CA GLU A 155 -20.24 0.53 -2.75
C GLU A 155 -19.42 -0.16 -1.66
N TRP A 156 -18.50 -1.02 -2.10
CA TRP A 156 -17.62 -1.78 -1.22
C TRP A 156 -16.17 -1.63 -1.68
N VAL A 157 -15.27 -1.50 -0.70
CA VAL A 157 -13.82 -1.54 -0.92
C VAL A 157 -13.27 -2.74 -0.17
N TRP A 158 -12.48 -3.54 -0.85
CA TRP A 158 -11.72 -4.62 -0.26
C TRP A 158 -10.25 -4.33 -0.48
N ASP A 159 -9.56 -3.94 0.59
CA ASP A 159 -8.14 -3.68 0.61
C ASP A 159 -7.41 -4.65 1.57
N GLU A 160 -6.24 -4.28 2.03
CA GLU A 160 -5.53 -4.98 3.08
C GLU A 160 -6.14 -4.72 4.45
N GLY A 161 -5.77 -5.55 5.41
CA GLY A 161 -6.23 -5.47 6.79
C GLY A 161 -6.96 -6.73 7.22
N GLY A 162 -7.34 -6.74 8.49
CA GLY A 162 -7.83 -7.94 9.12
C GLY A 162 -6.72 -8.95 9.43
N ILE A 163 -7.02 -9.91 10.27
CA ILE A 163 -6.09 -10.97 10.66
C ILE A 163 -6.84 -12.29 10.71
N GLY A 164 -6.27 -13.32 10.03
CA GLY A 164 -6.63 -14.71 10.29
C GLY A 164 -5.71 -15.28 11.37
N SER A 165 -6.25 -15.87 12.40
CA SER A 165 -5.49 -16.50 13.47
C SER A 165 -6.12 -17.81 13.91
N THR A 166 -5.30 -18.84 14.07
CA THR A 166 -5.67 -20.13 14.66
C THR A 166 -5.29 -20.23 16.13
N ASP A 167 -4.46 -19.29 16.61
CA ASP A 167 -3.82 -19.37 17.93
C ASP A 167 -4.37 -18.36 18.94
N SER A 168 -5.24 -17.44 18.51
CA SER A 168 -5.80 -16.40 19.39
C SER A 168 -6.80 -16.96 20.42
N PHE A 169 -7.44 -18.08 20.10
CA PHE A 169 -8.37 -18.77 20.99
C PHE A 169 -8.19 -20.28 20.81
N PRO A 170 -8.23 -21.07 21.90
CA PRO A 170 -8.18 -22.52 21.81
C PRO A 170 -9.30 -23.05 20.90
N ASP A 171 -8.93 -23.93 19.96
CA ASP A 171 -9.85 -24.64 19.06
C ASP A 171 -10.72 -23.75 18.15
N LEU A 172 -10.37 -22.46 17.97
CA LEU A 172 -11.15 -21.55 17.16
C LEU A 172 -10.25 -20.80 16.16
N SER A 173 -10.52 -20.99 14.86
CA SER A 173 -9.96 -20.11 13.81
C SER A 173 -10.78 -18.83 13.75
N VAL A 174 -10.11 -17.70 13.88
CA VAL A 174 -10.73 -16.37 13.85
C VAL A 174 -10.29 -15.63 12.60
N PHE A 175 -11.24 -15.04 11.89
CA PHE A 175 -10.99 -14.06 10.84
C PHE A 175 -11.54 -12.71 11.29
N ALA A 176 -10.66 -11.77 11.57
CA ALA A 176 -11.04 -10.42 11.93
C ALA A 176 -11.23 -9.57 10.66
N VAL A 177 -12.38 -8.94 10.55
CA VAL A 177 -12.65 -7.96 9.50
C VAL A 177 -12.59 -6.57 10.12
N ALA A 178 -11.67 -5.74 9.66
CA ALA A 178 -11.56 -4.36 10.11
C ALA A 178 -12.71 -3.53 9.52
N VAL A 179 -13.54 -2.95 10.38
CA VAL A 179 -14.65 -2.07 9.98
C VAL A 179 -14.34 -0.59 10.21
N ALA A 180 -13.22 -0.30 10.86
CA ALA A 180 -12.68 1.04 11.09
C ALA A 180 -11.18 0.92 11.42
N GLN A 181 -10.43 1.94 11.09
CA GLN A 181 -8.99 2.02 11.36
C GLN A 181 -8.67 3.28 12.14
N LYS A 182 -7.56 3.24 12.89
CA LYS A 182 -7.00 4.43 13.52
C LYS A 182 -6.43 5.34 12.43
N LYS A 183 -6.70 6.63 12.54
CA LYS A 183 -6.07 7.61 11.66
C LYS A 183 -4.61 7.81 12.08
N THR A 184 -3.70 7.76 11.12
CA THR A 184 -2.30 8.12 11.34
C THR A 184 -2.20 9.59 11.76
N PHE A 185 -1.41 9.85 12.80
CA PHE A 185 -1.19 11.19 13.33
C PHE A 185 0.32 11.42 13.49
N TRP A 186 0.94 11.94 12.43
CA TRP A 186 2.34 12.32 12.44
C TRP A 186 2.47 13.72 13.05
N VAL A 187 3.45 13.89 13.91
CA VAL A 187 3.69 15.14 14.61
C VAL A 187 5.15 15.54 14.50
N ASP A 188 5.41 16.73 14.00
CA ASP A 188 6.73 17.36 14.04
C ASP A 188 6.86 18.23 15.28
N ILE A 189 7.90 18.00 16.06
CA ILE A 189 8.23 18.82 17.23
C ILE A 189 9.35 19.79 16.87
N ASN A 190 9.01 21.04 16.62
CA ASN A 190 9.96 22.08 16.29
C ASN A 190 10.22 22.98 17.50
N VAL A 191 11.49 23.11 17.91
CA VAL A 191 11.89 23.98 18.99
C VAL A 191 12.77 25.10 18.45
N TYR A 192 12.29 26.31 18.58
CA TYR A 192 12.97 27.53 18.13
C TYR A 192 13.65 28.22 19.32
N GLY A 193 14.82 28.78 19.08
CA GLY A 193 15.53 29.53 20.12
C GLY A 193 16.76 30.24 19.62
N LYS A 194 17.36 31.02 20.50
CA LYS A 194 18.56 31.78 20.19
C LYS A 194 19.74 30.83 19.97
N SER A 195 20.51 31.07 18.92
CA SER A 195 21.76 30.35 18.67
C SER A 195 22.86 30.80 19.66
N GLY A 196 23.79 29.91 19.97
CA GLY A 196 24.89 30.19 20.84
C GLY A 196 26.09 29.30 20.53
N HIS A 197 27.25 29.63 21.10
CA HIS A 197 28.48 28.85 20.97
C HIS A 197 28.40 27.58 21.82
N GLY A 198 28.73 26.42 21.24
CA GLY A 198 28.63 25.11 21.91
C GLY A 198 29.37 25.01 23.24
N SER A 199 30.50 25.75 23.43
CA SER A 199 31.24 25.79 24.68
C SER A 199 30.66 26.73 25.77
N ARG A 200 29.59 27.45 25.46
CA ARG A 200 28.91 28.39 26.36
C ARG A 200 27.41 28.16 26.40
N PRO A 201 26.97 27.00 26.92
CA PRO A 201 25.54 26.69 26.98
C PRO A 201 24.82 27.65 27.94
N PHE A 202 23.62 28.06 27.60
CA PHE A 202 22.77 28.91 28.43
C PHE A 202 21.47 28.16 28.78
N LYS A 203 20.82 28.60 29.85
CA LYS A 203 19.58 27.97 30.31
C LYS A 203 18.48 28.13 29.26
N GLY A 204 17.82 27.02 28.90
CA GLY A 204 16.70 27.03 27.95
C GLY A 204 17.14 27.03 26.47
N TYR A 205 18.36 26.57 26.15
CA TYR A 205 18.73 26.38 24.75
C TYR A 205 17.85 25.31 24.07
N PRO A 206 17.62 25.41 22.75
CA PRO A 206 16.61 24.60 22.06
C PRO A 206 16.70 23.09 22.30
N ASN A 207 17.89 22.51 22.23
CA ASN A 207 18.07 21.07 22.45
C ASN A 207 17.66 20.61 23.85
N ALA A 208 17.91 21.45 24.91
CA ALA A 208 17.47 21.11 26.26
C ALA A 208 15.93 21.21 26.41
N VAL A 209 15.30 22.13 25.70
CA VAL A 209 13.84 22.24 25.67
C VAL A 209 13.25 21.03 24.93
N LEU A 210 13.83 20.64 23.78
CA LEU A 210 13.41 19.46 23.03
C LEU A 210 13.53 18.18 23.86
N ALA A 211 14.67 17.97 24.52
CA ALA A 211 14.89 16.80 25.38
C ALA A 211 13.81 16.70 26.49
N LYS A 212 13.44 17.82 27.11
CA LYS A 212 12.37 17.85 28.12
C LYS A 212 10.97 17.61 27.53
N ALA A 213 10.73 18.07 26.31
CA ALA A 213 9.48 17.79 25.63
C ALA A 213 9.33 16.29 25.30
N LEU A 214 10.41 15.68 24.79
CA LEU A 214 10.45 14.24 24.51
C LEU A 214 10.29 13.41 25.79
N ASP A 215 10.96 13.78 26.88
CA ASP A 215 10.83 13.12 28.19
C ASP A 215 9.36 13.11 28.67
N LYS A 216 8.67 14.25 28.54
CA LYS A 216 7.24 14.34 28.89
C LYS A 216 6.35 13.47 28.01
N ILE A 217 6.65 13.37 26.71
CA ILE A 217 5.87 12.55 25.78
C ILE A 217 6.05 11.07 26.09
N VAL A 218 7.30 10.63 26.29
CA VAL A 218 7.63 9.22 26.57
C VAL A 218 7.07 8.78 27.94
N SER A 219 7.03 9.70 28.92
CA SER A 219 6.51 9.41 30.26
C SER A 219 4.99 9.66 30.41
N TRP A 220 4.29 9.95 29.32
CA TRP A 220 2.84 10.11 29.35
C TRP A 220 2.16 8.74 29.30
N GLU A 221 1.50 8.39 30.39
CA GLU A 221 0.67 7.19 30.57
C GLU A 221 -0.82 7.46 30.25
#